data_10261da0d877ac2d506bb7cbd2318013
#
_entry.id   10261da0d877ac2d506bb7cbd2318013
#
_cell.length_a   1.000
_cell.length_b   1.000
_cell.length_c   1.000
_cell.angle_alpha   90.00
_cell.angle_beta   90.00
_cell.angle_gamma   90.00
#
_symmetry.space_group_name_H-M   'P 1'
#
loop_
_entity.id
_entity.type
_entity.pdbx_description
1 polymer ?
#
loop_
_entity_poly.entity_id
_entity_poly.type
_entity_poly.pdbx_seq_one_letter_code
_entity_poly.pdbx_strand_id
1 'polypeptide(L)'
;MSAALTMRRFALPALLAAAALAAGCAKETTRYGDARGVETVTNQFGSTDLQMIAESMARSMLKAPAIVSGNLPIVTVQEVRNKTSEYIDTRAITDSIRAELQKGGKVRFAVDASGMTQQTDEIKRQSSEYYNREQAVEKGQMVGAEYRLEGNITSIVKRVEDIKDVYYKVNLQLWNVRNGLLEWSDEKEIRKTTTRG
;
A
#
# COMPACT_ATOMS: atom_id res chain seq x y z
N MET A 1 3.74 -63.01 -45.99
CA MET A 1 3.48 -61.52 -46.16
C MET A 1 2.60 -60.95 -45.00
N SER A 2 2.91 -61.20 -43.74
CA SER A 2 2.04 -60.81 -42.62
C SER A 2 2.71 -60.02 -41.48
N ALA A 3 4.05 -59.84 -41.54
CA ALA A 3 4.79 -59.15 -40.46
C ALA A 3 4.90 -57.63 -40.60
N ALA A 4 4.70 -57.07 -41.80
CA ALA A 4 4.87 -55.64 -42.07
C ALA A 4 3.66 -54.76 -41.69
N LEU A 5 2.47 -55.38 -41.50
CA LEU A 5 1.23 -54.63 -41.19
C LEU A 5 1.04 -54.34 -39.68
N THR A 6 1.66 -55.15 -38.82
CA THR A 6 1.56 -54.99 -37.37
C THR A 6 2.48 -53.88 -36.81
N MET A 7 3.61 -53.60 -37.44
CA MET A 7 4.53 -52.55 -37.00
C MET A 7 4.02 -51.11 -37.25
N ARG A 8 3.15 -50.95 -38.24
CA ARG A 8 2.57 -49.63 -38.62
C ARG A 8 1.48 -49.13 -37.66
N ARG A 9 0.84 -50.07 -36.92
CA ARG A 9 -0.27 -49.74 -35.98
C ARG A 9 0.22 -49.23 -34.62
N PHE A 10 1.47 -49.51 -34.24
CA PHE A 10 2.03 -49.06 -32.97
C PHE A 10 2.89 -47.78 -33.09
N ALA A 11 3.31 -47.41 -34.29
CA ALA A 11 4.12 -46.23 -34.51
C ALA A 11 3.33 -44.88 -34.39
N LEU A 12 2.03 -44.88 -34.79
CA LEU A 12 1.19 -43.69 -34.73
C LEU A 12 0.87 -43.23 -33.30
N PRO A 13 0.44 -44.10 -32.37
CA PRO A 13 0.18 -43.67 -31.00
C PRO A 13 1.45 -43.29 -30.22
N ALA A 14 2.60 -43.88 -30.54
CA ALA A 14 3.87 -43.50 -29.93
C ALA A 14 4.36 -42.09 -30.37
N LEU A 15 4.11 -41.71 -31.64
CA LEU A 15 4.44 -40.40 -32.15
C LEU A 15 3.52 -39.28 -31.55
N LEU A 16 2.22 -39.58 -31.35
CA LEU A 16 1.28 -38.68 -30.68
C LEU A 16 1.58 -38.50 -29.20
N ALA A 17 2.04 -39.54 -28.50
CA ALA A 17 2.45 -39.46 -27.11
C ALA A 17 3.75 -38.62 -26.92
N ALA A 18 4.70 -38.73 -27.83
CA ALA A 18 5.94 -37.97 -27.83
C ALA A 18 5.69 -36.45 -28.13
N ALA A 19 4.73 -36.14 -28.99
CA ALA A 19 4.33 -34.76 -29.28
C ALA A 19 3.62 -34.08 -28.10
N ALA A 20 2.86 -34.81 -27.29
CA ALA A 20 2.19 -34.33 -26.10
C ALA A 20 3.16 -33.99 -24.96
N LEU A 21 4.31 -34.61 -24.87
CA LEU A 21 5.36 -34.39 -23.87
C LEU A 21 6.23 -33.15 -24.20
N ALA A 22 6.22 -32.66 -25.44
CA ALA A 22 6.97 -31.48 -25.86
C ALA A 22 6.20 -30.15 -25.63
N ALA A 23 4.93 -30.20 -25.26
CA ALA A 23 4.07 -29.02 -25.09
C ALA A 23 4.14 -28.33 -23.72
N GLY A 24 5.07 -28.70 -22.86
CA GLY A 24 5.00 -28.28 -21.47
C GLY A 24 6.27 -27.74 -20.85
N CYS A 25 6.72 -26.57 -21.24
CA CYS A 25 7.46 -25.66 -20.33
C CYS A 25 7.44 -24.25 -20.92
N ALA A 26 6.37 -23.51 -20.64
CA ALA A 26 6.42 -22.07 -20.80
C ALA A 26 7.48 -21.53 -19.86
N LYS A 27 8.61 -21.03 -20.40
CA LYS A 27 9.68 -20.46 -19.61
C LYS A 27 9.19 -19.13 -19.01
N GLU A 28 8.99 -19.14 -17.71
CA GLU A 28 8.65 -17.94 -16.99
C GLU A 28 9.81 -16.94 -17.07
N THR A 29 9.54 -15.70 -17.45
CA THR A 29 10.54 -14.66 -17.59
C THR A 29 10.13 -13.47 -16.75
N THR A 30 10.98 -13.09 -15.81
CA THR A 30 10.79 -11.90 -14.96
C THR A 30 11.73 -10.79 -15.44
N ARG A 31 11.21 -9.58 -15.51
CA ARG A 31 11.98 -8.37 -15.86
C ARG A 31 11.55 -7.19 -15.02
N TYR A 32 12.44 -6.21 -14.87
CA TYR A 32 12.08 -4.94 -14.25
C TYR A 32 11.13 -4.14 -15.16
N GLY A 33 10.12 -3.51 -14.57
CA GLY A 33 9.20 -2.59 -15.20
C GLY A 33 9.34 -1.17 -14.63
N ASP A 34 8.61 -0.22 -15.21
CA ASP A 34 8.49 1.12 -14.64
C ASP A 34 7.62 1.06 -13.37
N ALA A 35 8.22 1.39 -12.24
CA ALA A 35 7.52 1.39 -10.94
C ALA A 35 6.40 2.45 -10.84
N ARG A 36 6.42 3.48 -11.69
CA ARG A 36 5.38 4.52 -11.78
C ARG A 36 4.43 4.33 -12.96
N GLY A 37 4.70 3.35 -13.79
CA GLY A 37 3.81 2.97 -14.89
C GLY A 37 2.49 2.40 -14.38
N VAL A 38 1.47 2.48 -15.21
CA VAL A 38 0.19 1.80 -14.93
C VAL A 38 0.44 0.29 -14.97
N GLU A 39 0.22 -0.38 -13.85
CA GLU A 39 0.30 -1.84 -13.78
C GLU A 39 -0.80 -2.52 -14.60
N THR A 40 -0.71 -3.84 -14.78
CA THR A 40 -1.80 -4.63 -15.36
C THR A 40 -3.07 -4.40 -14.55
N VAL A 41 -4.05 -3.74 -15.15
CA VAL A 41 -5.30 -3.36 -14.47
C VAL A 41 -6.14 -4.61 -14.19
N THR A 42 -6.37 -4.86 -12.93
CA THR A 42 -7.28 -5.88 -12.43
C THR A 42 -8.35 -5.23 -11.55
N ASN A 43 -9.35 -5.99 -11.14
CA ASN A 43 -10.35 -5.50 -10.19
C ASN A 43 -9.88 -5.54 -8.72
N GLN A 44 -8.66 -5.98 -8.44
CA GLN A 44 -8.04 -5.95 -7.13
C GLN A 44 -7.33 -4.62 -6.90
N PHE A 45 -7.12 -4.28 -5.63
CA PHE A 45 -6.32 -3.13 -5.23
C PHE A 45 -4.85 -3.33 -5.65
N GLY A 46 -4.24 -2.31 -6.25
CA GLY A 46 -2.90 -2.40 -6.79
C GLY A 46 -2.03 -1.17 -6.55
N SER A 47 -0.81 -1.20 -7.11
CA SER A 47 0.21 -0.17 -6.91
C SER A 47 -0.20 1.18 -7.52
N THR A 48 -0.86 1.17 -8.67
CA THR A 48 -1.39 2.39 -9.30
C THR A 48 -2.45 3.06 -8.43
N ASP A 49 -3.35 2.26 -7.81
CA ASP A 49 -4.38 2.77 -6.90
C ASP A 49 -3.73 3.43 -5.67
N LEU A 50 -2.72 2.74 -5.10
CA LEU A 50 -1.95 3.23 -3.98
C LEU A 50 -1.32 4.60 -4.26
N GLN A 51 -0.65 4.74 -5.41
CA GLN A 51 0.02 5.99 -5.82
C GLN A 51 -1.01 7.12 -6.01
N MET A 52 -2.10 6.86 -6.74
CA MET A 52 -3.17 7.85 -6.95
C MET A 52 -3.79 8.33 -5.64
N ILE A 53 -4.01 7.42 -4.68
CA ILE A 53 -4.53 7.77 -3.36
C ILE A 53 -3.54 8.64 -2.61
N ALA A 54 -2.28 8.18 -2.48
CA ALA A 54 -1.27 8.87 -1.70
C ALA A 54 -1.02 10.29 -2.22
N GLU A 55 -0.86 10.47 -3.53
CA GLU A 55 -0.64 11.79 -4.13
C GLU A 55 -1.86 12.71 -3.99
N SER A 56 -3.07 12.19 -4.25
CA SER A 56 -4.29 12.99 -4.18
C SER A 56 -4.57 13.48 -2.76
N MET A 57 -4.49 12.57 -1.78
CA MET A 57 -4.78 12.86 -0.37
C MET A 57 -3.72 13.78 0.24
N ALA A 58 -2.43 13.53 -0.04
CA ALA A 58 -1.36 14.41 0.42
C ALA A 58 -1.50 15.82 -0.15
N ARG A 59 -1.79 15.96 -1.44
CA ARG A 59 -1.99 17.25 -2.11
C ARG A 59 -3.17 18.04 -1.53
N SER A 60 -4.25 17.34 -1.20
CA SER A 60 -5.42 17.94 -0.55
C SER A 60 -5.09 18.41 0.85
N MET A 61 -4.51 17.55 1.69
CA MET A 61 -4.15 17.88 3.07
C MET A 61 -3.16 19.05 3.16
N LEU A 62 -2.17 19.12 2.26
CA LEU A 62 -1.18 20.21 2.23
C LEU A 62 -1.78 21.59 1.91
N LYS A 63 -3.06 21.66 1.48
CA LYS A 63 -3.83 22.88 1.26
C LYS A 63 -4.77 23.20 2.42
N ALA A 64 -4.92 22.29 3.37
CA ALA A 64 -5.81 22.51 4.51
C ALA A 64 -5.37 23.72 5.33
N PRO A 65 -6.30 24.57 5.81
CA PRO A 65 -5.98 25.77 6.61
C PRO A 65 -5.10 25.45 7.82
N ALA A 66 -5.36 24.35 8.52
CA ALA A 66 -4.58 23.90 9.67
C ALA A 66 -3.10 23.62 9.34
N ILE A 67 -2.80 23.26 8.10
CA ILE A 67 -1.42 23.00 7.63
C ILE A 67 -0.78 24.29 7.07
N VAL A 68 -1.54 25.05 6.28
CA VAL A 68 -1.00 26.25 5.60
C VAL A 68 -0.73 27.38 6.57
N SER A 69 -1.59 27.58 7.59
CA SER A 69 -1.45 28.63 8.60
C SER A 69 -0.47 28.25 9.73
N GLY A 70 -0.10 26.97 9.84
CA GLY A 70 0.82 26.47 10.86
C GLY A 70 2.29 26.73 10.52
N ASN A 71 3.11 26.81 11.55
CA ASN A 71 4.58 26.84 11.39
C ASN A 71 5.13 25.44 11.49
N LEU A 72 5.06 24.66 10.39
CA LEU A 72 5.46 23.27 10.32
C LEU A 72 4.79 22.40 11.40
N PRO A 73 3.46 22.25 11.36
CA PRO A 73 2.72 21.52 12.38
C PRO A 73 3.21 20.08 12.49
N ILE A 74 3.12 19.54 13.71
CA ILE A 74 3.57 18.18 14.03
C ILE A 74 2.37 17.23 13.95
N VAL A 75 2.48 16.22 13.08
CA VAL A 75 1.43 15.25 12.80
C VAL A 75 1.88 13.85 13.26
N THR A 76 1.02 13.11 13.91
CA THR A 76 1.16 11.66 14.04
C THR A 76 0.21 10.96 13.08
N VAL A 77 0.66 9.86 12.47
CA VAL A 77 -0.14 9.11 11.49
C VAL A 77 -0.49 7.76 12.09
N GLN A 78 -1.80 7.49 12.18
CA GLN A 78 -2.28 6.16 12.52
C GLN A 78 -2.42 5.32 11.25
N GLU A 79 -2.27 4.02 11.38
CA GLU A 79 -2.45 3.10 10.26
C GLU A 79 -3.88 3.19 9.71
N VAL A 80 -3.99 3.28 8.38
CA VAL A 80 -5.28 3.24 7.67
C VAL A 80 -5.95 1.89 7.94
N ARG A 81 -7.20 1.90 8.36
CA ARG A 81 -7.94 0.66 8.68
C ARG A 81 -8.52 0.03 7.43
N ASN A 82 -8.19 -1.23 7.17
CA ASN A 82 -8.82 -2.00 6.11
C ASN A 82 -10.23 -2.45 6.54
N LYS A 83 -11.27 -1.96 5.84
CA LYS A 83 -12.67 -2.35 5.99
C LYS A 83 -13.21 -3.02 4.72
N THR A 84 -12.31 -3.50 3.84
CA THR A 84 -12.67 -4.28 2.66
C THR A 84 -12.67 -5.77 2.99
N SER A 85 -13.17 -6.59 2.08
CA SER A 85 -13.06 -8.06 2.16
C SER A 85 -11.77 -8.61 1.54
N GLU A 86 -10.93 -7.74 1.00
CA GLU A 86 -9.67 -8.06 0.33
C GLU A 86 -8.50 -7.79 1.29
N TYR A 87 -7.45 -8.59 1.21
CA TYR A 87 -6.20 -8.25 1.90
C TYR A 87 -5.54 -7.05 1.21
N ILE A 88 -5.45 -5.93 1.92
CA ILE A 88 -4.77 -4.73 1.48
C ILE A 88 -3.75 -4.36 2.56
N ASP A 89 -2.49 -4.19 2.16
CA ASP A 89 -1.45 -3.68 3.04
C ASP A 89 -1.69 -2.18 3.31
N THR A 90 -2.43 -1.90 4.36
CA THR A 90 -2.76 -0.53 4.76
C THR A 90 -1.55 0.23 5.31
N ARG A 91 -0.52 -0.48 5.76
CA ARG A 91 0.74 0.14 6.15
C ARG A 91 1.44 0.77 4.95
N ALA A 92 1.45 0.08 3.80
CA ALA A 92 1.98 0.65 2.56
C ALA A 92 1.23 1.92 2.13
N ILE A 93 -0.10 1.97 2.32
CA ILE A 93 -0.90 3.19 2.08
C ILE A 93 -0.46 4.31 3.03
N THR A 94 -0.36 4.02 4.32
CA THR A 94 0.03 4.98 5.35
C THR A 94 1.43 5.55 5.10
N ASP A 95 2.39 4.69 4.79
CA ASP A 95 3.78 5.09 4.53
C ASP A 95 3.91 5.90 3.24
N SER A 96 3.15 5.56 2.19
CA SER A 96 3.12 6.34 0.94
C SER A 96 2.54 7.73 1.15
N ILE A 97 1.46 7.87 1.91
CA ILE A 97 0.87 9.17 2.28
C ILE A 97 1.87 9.99 3.10
N ARG A 98 2.51 9.38 4.09
CA ARG A 98 3.55 10.03 4.92
C ARG A 98 4.69 10.54 4.05
N ALA A 99 5.18 9.73 3.12
CA ALA A 99 6.25 10.10 2.20
C ALA A 99 5.87 11.29 1.30
N GLU A 100 4.67 11.31 0.74
CA GLU A 100 4.19 12.43 -0.08
C GLU A 100 4.01 13.71 0.74
N LEU A 101 3.48 13.62 1.96
CA LEU A 101 3.37 14.76 2.87
C LEU A 101 4.73 15.31 3.27
N GLN A 102 5.71 14.43 3.53
CA GLN A 102 7.09 14.80 3.87
C GLN A 102 7.77 15.53 2.71
N LYS A 103 7.58 15.08 1.47
CA LYS A 103 8.08 15.76 0.27
C LYS A 103 7.51 17.16 0.12
N GLY A 104 6.28 17.39 0.57
CA GLY A 104 5.64 18.70 0.59
C GLY A 104 6.30 19.72 1.52
N GLY A 105 7.10 19.28 2.49
CA GLY A 105 7.89 20.11 3.40
C GLY A 105 7.11 21.04 4.33
N LYS A 106 5.78 20.81 4.49
CA LYS A 106 4.89 21.65 5.28
C LYS A 106 4.45 21.06 6.61
N VAL A 107 4.90 19.84 6.90
CA VAL A 107 4.59 19.12 8.14
C VAL A 107 5.82 18.39 8.67
N ARG A 108 5.85 18.17 9.98
CA ARG A 108 6.79 17.26 10.64
C ARG A 108 6.01 16.07 11.20
N PHE A 109 6.68 14.92 11.34
CA PHE A 109 6.04 13.76 11.91
C PHE A 109 6.60 13.43 13.28
N ALA A 110 5.72 13.29 14.26
CA ALA A 110 6.02 12.64 15.53
C ALA A 110 5.99 11.12 15.35
N VAL A 111 6.72 10.41 16.20
CA VAL A 111 6.68 8.96 16.26
C VAL A 111 5.25 8.49 16.52
N ASP A 112 4.81 7.50 15.75
CA ASP A 112 3.51 6.84 15.96
C ASP A 112 3.59 5.72 17.01
N ALA A 113 2.46 5.12 17.33
CA ALA A 113 2.39 4.05 18.31
C ALA A 113 3.26 2.84 17.94
N SER A 114 3.42 2.55 16.65
CA SER A 114 4.23 1.43 16.16
C SER A 114 5.73 1.69 16.27
N GLY A 115 6.17 2.92 16.11
CA GLY A 115 7.56 3.34 16.24
C GLY A 115 7.99 3.64 17.69
N MET A 116 7.04 3.81 18.60
CA MET A 116 7.32 4.22 19.98
C MET A 116 8.23 3.24 20.72
N THR A 117 8.04 1.93 20.53
CA THR A 117 8.88 0.91 21.17
C THR A 117 10.34 1.05 20.71
N GLN A 118 10.56 1.17 19.40
CA GLN A 118 11.91 1.32 18.83
C GLN A 118 12.60 2.59 19.34
N GLN A 119 11.86 3.71 19.38
CA GLN A 119 12.37 4.98 19.88
C GLN A 119 12.75 4.90 21.37
N THR A 120 11.89 4.30 22.21
CA THR A 120 12.18 4.15 23.64
C THR A 120 13.32 3.19 23.92
N ASP A 121 13.47 2.13 23.13
CA ASP A 121 14.57 1.19 23.25
C ASP A 121 15.90 1.83 22.83
N GLU A 122 15.90 2.72 21.82
CA GLU A 122 17.09 3.51 21.47
C GLU A 122 17.50 4.43 22.63
N ILE A 123 16.56 5.17 23.22
CA ILE A 123 16.84 6.06 24.36
C ILE A 123 17.41 5.26 25.56
N LYS A 124 16.85 4.07 25.84
CA LYS A 124 17.37 3.18 26.89
C LYS A 124 18.79 2.72 26.58
N ARG A 125 19.07 2.35 25.31
CA ARG A 125 20.40 1.92 24.87
C ARG A 125 21.42 3.03 25.03
N GLN A 126 21.10 4.26 24.64
CA GLN A 126 21.97 5.42 24.83
C GLN A 126 22.22 5.77 26.30
N SER A 127 21.32 5.39 27.20
CA SER A 127 21.47 5.58 28.64
C SER A 127 22.36 4.52 29.31
N SER A 128 22.90 3.55 28.55
CA SER A 128 23.77 2.49 29.07
C SER A 128 25.22 2.97 29.21
N GLU A 129 26.06 2.18 29.89
CA GLU A 129 27.49 2.46 30.11
C GLU A 129 28.35 2.47 28.84
N TYR A 130 27.82 1.95 27.72
CA TYR A 130 28.52 1.88 26.43
C TYR A 130 28.50 3.19 25.65
N TYR A 131 27.67 4.15 26.06
CA TYR A 131 27.50 5.43 25.33
C TYR A 131 28.06 6.61 26.11
N ASN A 132 28.56 7.60 25.38
CA ASN A 132 28.95 8.86 25.98
C ASN A 132 27.74 9.61 26.55
N ARG A 133 27.73 9.82 27.87
CA ARG A 133 26.61 10.44 28.60
C ARG A 133 26.33 11.89 28.17
N GLU A 134 27.34 12.61 27.71
CA GLU A 134 27.18 14.01 27.27
C GLU A 134 26.45 14.11 25.91
N GLN A 135 26.45 13.00 25.12
CA GLN A 135 25.80 12.92 23.83
C GLN A 135 24.49 12.12 23.87
N ALA A 136 24.20 11.45 24.97
CA ALA A 136 23.00 10.65 25.11
C ALA A 136 21.75 11.55 25.23
N VAL A 137 20.68 11.12 24.54
CA VAL A 137 19.39 11.82 24.59
C VAL A 137 18.73 11.62 25.97
N GLU A 138 18.37 12.72 26.61
CA GLU A 138 17.62 12.68 27.87
C GLU A 138 16.18 12.18 27.65
N LYS A 139 15.65 11.47 28.62
CA LYS A 139 14.24 11.05 28.64
C LYS A 139 13.32 12.27 28.75
N GLY A 140 12.14 12.19 28.14
CA GLY A 140 11.12 13.25 28.22
C GLY A 140 11.29 14.37 27.20
N GLN A 141 12.20 14.24 26.22
CA GLN A 141 12.44 15.25 25.18
C GLN A 141 11.62 15.01 23.89
N MET A 142 10.79 13.96 23.85
CA MET A 142 9.94 13.71 22.69
C MET A 142 8.86 14.80 22.54
N VAL A 143 8.72 15.31 21.32
CA VAL A 143 7.71 16.32 21.01
C VAL A 143 6.39 15.65 20.68
N GLY A 144 5.32 16.08 21.31
CA GLY A 144 3.97 15.62 21.04
C GLY A 144 3.42 16.10 19.72
N ALA A 145 2.57 15.31 19.08
CA ALA A 145 1.85 15.70 17.88
C ALA A 145 0.74 16.72 18.19
N GLU A 146 0.61 17.74 17.35
CA GLU A 146 -0.49 18.70 17.38
C GLU A 146 -1.74 18.12 16.69
N TYR A 147 -1.50 17.30 15.65
CA TYR A 147 -2.56 16.68 14.85
C TYR A 147 -2.36 15.19 14.74
N ARG A 148 -3.47 14.47 14.60
CA ARG A 148 -3.53 13.04 14.32
C ARG A 148 -4.23 12.81 13.01
N LEU A 149 -3.52 12.19 12.06
CA LEU A 149 -4.07 11.70 10.80
C LEU A 149 -4.50 10.26 10.95
N GLU A 150 -5.73 9.95 10.58
CA GLU A 150 -6.28 8.59 10.57
C GLU A 150 -7.20 8.38 9.38
N GLY A 151 -7.53 7.13 9.08
CA GLY A 151 -8.44 6.85 7.98
C GLY A 151 -8.82 5.39 7.84
N ASN A 152 -9.54 5.13 6.77
CA ASN A 152 -9.93 3.76 6.42
C ASN A 152 -10.10 3.61 4.90
N ILE A 153 -9.99 2.36 4.44
CA ILE A 153 -10.36 1.95 3.09
C ILE A 153 -11.57 1.01 3.15
N THR A 154 -12.55 1.26 2.30
CA THR A 154 -13.75 0.45 2.11
C THR A 154 -13.89 0.02 0.67
N SER A 155 -14.64 -1.05 0.39
CA SER A 155 -14.98 -1.45 -0.97
C SER A 155 -16.44 -1.88 -1.08
N ILE A 156 -17.02 -1.66 -2.27
CA ILE A 156 -18.32 -2.19 -2.68
C ILE A 156 -18.09 -3.02 -3.93
N VAL A 157 -18.51 -4.29 -3.89
CA VAL A 157 -18.40 -5.20 -5.03
C VAL A 157 -19.79 -5.53 -5.54
N LYS A 158 -20.04 -5.30 -6.83
CA LYS A 158 -21.25 -5.71 -7.55
C LYS A 158 -20.89 -6.68 -8.67
N ARG A 159 -21.74 -7.69 -8.85
CA ARG A 159 -21.63 -8.66 -9.96
C ARG A 159 -22.98 -8.83 -10.60
N VAL A 160 -23.01 -8.68 -11.91
CA VAL A 160 -24.22 -8.90 -12.72
C VAL A 160 -23.75 -9.60 -13.98
N GLU A 161 -24.19 -10.85 -14.18
CA GLU A 161 -23.78 -11.68 -15.33
C GLU A 161 -22.24 -11.70 -15.49
N ASP A 162 -21.74 -11.23 -16.62
CA ASP A 162 -20.31 -11.19 -16.96
C ASP A 162 -19.59 -9.92 -16.48
N ILE A 163 -20.31 -9.02 -15.77
CA ILE A 163 -19.75 -7.76 -15.29
C ILE A 163 -19.46 -7.84 -13.80
N LYS A 164 -18.26 -7.46 -13.42
CA LYS A 164 -17.85 -7.24 -12.01
C LYS A 164 -17.35 -5.81 -11.83
N ASP A 165 -18.05 -5.04 -11.01
CA ASP A 165 -17.65 -3.72 -10.56
C ASP A 165 -17.05 -3.80 -9.15
N VAL A 166 -15.92 -3.16 -8.96
CA VAL A 166 -15.33 -2.92 -7.64
C VAL A 166 -15.11 -1.42 -7.47
N TYR A 167 -15.67 -0.89 -6.41
CA TYR A 167 -15.52 0.50 -6.00
C TYR A 167 -14.77 0.55 -4.68
N TYR A 168 -13.64 1.24 -4.66
CA TYR A 168 -12.85 1.51 -3.47
C TYR A 168 -13.04 2.97 -3.07
N LYS A 169 -13.12 3.21 -1.77
CA LYS A 169 -13.11 4.53 -1.17
C LYS A 169 -12.14 4.57 0.00
N VAL A 170 -11.18 5.48 -0.08
CA VAL A 170 -10.27 5.82 1.02
C VAL A 170 -10.69 7.16 1.58
N ASN A 171 -10.92 7.20 2.88
CA ASN A 171 -11.19 8.42 3.64
C ASN A 171 -10.04 8.68 4.60
N LEU A 172 -9.60 9.93 4.68
CA LEU A 172 -8.63 10.42 5.66
C LEU A 172 -9.21 11.60 6.44
N GLN A 173 -8.80 11.70 7.70
CA GLN A 173 -9.24 12.72 8.64
C GLN A 173 -8.08 13.24 9.46
N LEU A 174 -7.97 14.55 9.59
CA LEU A 174 -6.98 15.23 10.42
C LEU A 174 -7.67 15.82 11.64
N TRP A 175 -7.33 15.31 12.80
CA TRP A 175 -7.89 15.71 14.08
C TRP A 175 -6.88 16.54 14.87
N ASN A 176 -7.32 17.63 15.44
CA ASN A 176 -6.55 18.39 16.42
C ASN A 176 -6.54 17.66 17.75
N VAL A 177 -5.34 17.29 18.23
CA VAL A 177 -5.17 16.47 19.44
C VAL A 177 -5.59 17.23 20.70
N ARG A 178 -5.43 18.57 20.71
CA ARG A 178 -5.71 19.41 21.88
C ARG A 178 -7.20 19.57 22.15
N ASN A 179 -7.99 19.84 21.11
CA ASN A 179 -9.41 20.19 21.26
C ASN A 179 -10.38 19.15 20.68
N GLY A 180 -9.86 18.11 19.99
CA GLY A 180 -10.65 17.06 19.38
C GLY A 180 -11.44 17.49 18.13
N LEU A 181 -11.13 18.62 17.54
CA LEU A 181 -11.83 19.09 16.34
C LEU A 181 -11.28 18.42 15.08
N LEU A 182 -12.18 18.14 14.14
CA LEU A 182 -11.84 17.70 12.79
C LEU A 182 -11.44 18.92 11.96
N GLU A 183 -10.17 19.04 11.63
CA GLU A 183 -9.61 20.20 10.93
C GLU A 183 -9.57 20.02 9.41
N TRP A 184 -9.54 18.77 8.95
CA TRP A 184 -9.60 18.43 7.55
C TRP A 184 -10.08 17.00 7.36
N SER A 185 -10.85 16.78 6.32
CA SER A 185 -11.24 15.45 5.85
C SER A 185 -11.34 15.48 4.33
N ASP A 186 -10.91 14.40 3.70
CA ASP A 186 -11.08 14.20 2.26
C ASP A 186 -11.20 12.71 1.94
N GLU A 187 -11.69 12.42 0.74
CA GLU A 187 -11.84 11.06 0.27
C GLU A 187 -11.40 10.90 -1.19
N LYS A 188 -10.85 9.74 -1.50
CA LYS A 188 -10.47 9.33 -2.85
C LYS A 188 -11.23 8.08 -3.23
N GLU A 189 -11.86 8.15 -4.39
CA GLU A 189 -12.66 7.07 -4.95
C GLU A 189 -11.98 6.49 -6.18
N ILE A 190 -12.08 5.16 -6.34
CA ILE A 190 -11.58 4.41 -7.49
C ILE A 190 -12.63 3.37 -7.86
N ARG A 191 -12.99 3.30 -9.14
CA ARG A 191 -13.88 2.28 -9.69
C ARG A 191 -13.17 1.47 -10.76
N LYS A 192 -13.33 0.16 -10.70
CA LYS A 192 -12.80 -0.79 -11.69
C LYS A 192 -13.91 -1.71 -12.15
N THR A 193 -14.09 -1.80 -13.46
CA THR A 193 -15.06 -2.68 -14.11
C THR A 193 -14.33 -3.75 -14.90
N THR A 194 -14.70 -5.01 -14.67
CA THR A 194 -14.22 -6.15 -15.44
C THR A 194 -15.40 -6.77 -16.16
N THR A 195 -15.26 -6.97 -17.49
CA THR A 195 -16.22 -7.71 -18.31
C THR A 195 -15.55 -8.99 -18.80
N ARG A 196 -16.23 -10.12 -18.67
CA ARG A 196 -15.83 -11.38 -19.31
C ARG A 196 -16.40 -11.37 -20.72
N GLY A 197 -15.56 -11.51 -21.72
CA GLY A 197 -15.96 -11.70 -23.12
C GLY A 197 -16.08 -13.18 -23.45
#